data_30e73da4df8aa35d9bd1ee3166019d11
#
_entry.id   30e73da4df8aa35d9bd1ee3166019d11
#
_cell.length_a   1.000
_cell.length_b   1.000
_cell.length_c   1.000
_cell.angle_alpha   90.00
_cell.angle_beta   90.00
_cell.angle_gamma   90.00
#
_symmetry.space_group_name_H-M   'P 1'
#
loop_
_entity.id
_entity.type
_entity.pdbx_description
1 polymer ?
#
loop_
_entity_poly.entity_id
_entity_poly.type
_entity_poly.pdbx_seq_one_letter_code
_entity_poly.pdbx_strand_id
1 'polypeptide(L)'
;IERSVDLAKSEIQAEEDRKVFAVMDALAADATNPNPALAVTGNLTANSLADAVANVERTDLRVASVFLNAKDFADLRKWDRDSLDIETQAQLLKTGLMGTIWGAKLIVSRIVPEGTVYVCGEPEFFGRIPVRTELTVLSADDPKNRLIGFSIFENIGIGAYNPYALQVINITRV
;
A
#
# COMPACT_ATOMS: atom_id res chain seq x y z
N ILE A 1 17.15 0.21 -25.90
CA ILE A 1 17.17 -1.10 -25.22
C ILE A 1 17.10 -0.91 -23.71
N GLU A 2 18.03 -0.18 -23.07
CA GLU A 2 18.04 0.05 -21.61
C GLU A 2 16.71 0.62 -21.10
N ARG A 3 16.20 1.69 -21.72
CA ARG A 3 14.93 2.30 -21.35
C ARG A 3 13.74 1.34 -21.43
N SER A 4 13.75 0.41 -22.40
CA SER A 4 12.67 -0.58 -22.53
C SER A 4 12.74 -1.65 -21.43
N VAL A 5 13.96 -2.03 -21.02
CA VAL A 5 14.18 -2.94 -19.89
C VAL A 5 13.75 -2.30 -18.58
N ASP A 6 14.10 -1.03 -18.35
CA ASP A 6 13.71 -0.31 -17.14
C ASP A 6 12.20 -0.11 -17.05
N LEU A 7 11.55 0.17 -18.19
CA LEU A 7 10.08 0.25 -18.25
C LEU A 7 9.44 -1.09 -17.90
N ALA A 8 9.92 -2.18 -18.49
CA ALA A 8 9.39 -3.51 -18.21
C ALA A 8 9.59 -3.93 -16.74
N LYS A 9 10.76 -3.61 -16.14
CA LYS A 9 10.99 -3.83 -14.70
C LYS A 9 9.98 -3.04 -13.85
N SER A 10 9.74 -1.79 -14.18
CA SER A 10 8.79 -0.96 -13.42
C SER A 10 7.34 -1.46 -13.55
N GLU A 11 6.97 -2.04 -14.69
CA GLU A 11 5.65 -2.66 -14.87
C GLU A 11 5.50 -3.94 -14.05
N ILE A 12 6.54 -4.78 -14.00
CA ILE A 12 6.56 -5.98 -13.17
C ILE A 12 6.38 -5.60 -11.70
N GLN A 13 7.14 -4.62 -11.19
CA GLN A 13 7.01 -4.12 -9.82
C GLN A 13 5.61 -3.57 -9.53
N ALA A 14 5.02 -2.84 -10.49
CA ALA A 14 3.66 -2.34 -10.34
C ALA A 14 2.61 -3.48 -10.28
N GLU A 15 2.86 -4.58 -11.01
CA GLU A 15 1.99 -5.76 -10.97
C GLU A 15 2.15 -6.56 -9.67
N GLU A 16 3.37 -6.62 -9.12
CA GLU A 16 3.62 -7.17 -7.77
C GLU A 16 2.81 -6.40 -6.72
N ASP A 17 2.92 -5.07 -6.73
CA ASP A 17 2.18 -4.23 -5.80
C ASP A 17 0.66 -4.46 -5.91
N ARG A 18 0.11 -4.56 -7.14
CA ARG A 18 -1.31 -4.86 -7.34
C ARG A 18 -1.71 -6.21 -6.74
N LYS A 19 -0.86 -7.22 -6.87
CA LYS A 19 -1.11 -8.55 -6.28
C LYS A 19 -1.05 -8.50 -4.76
N VAL A 20 -0.14 -7.71 -4.18
CA VAL A 20 -0.08 -7.50 -2.73
C VAL A 20 -1.38 -6.86 -2.23
N PHE A 21 -1.86 -5.79 -2.86
CA PHE A 21 -3.13 -5.16 -2.49
C PHE A 21 -4.32 -6.10 -2.69
N ALA A 22 -4.34 -6.92 -3.75
CA ALA A 22 -5.40 -7.91 -3.95
C ALA A 22 -5.43 -8.98 -2.84
N VAL A 23 -4.27 -9.39 -2.31
CA VAL A 23 -4.19 -10.28 -1.15
C VAL A 23 -4.68 -9.59 0.12
N MET A 24 -4.38 -8.30 0.31
CA MET A 24 -4.91 -7.50 1.42
C MET A 24 -6.43 -7.37 1.35
N ASP A 25 -6.99 -7.11 0.17
CA ASP A 25 -8.44 -7.04 -0.05
C ASP A 25 -9.12 -8.39 0.23
N ALA A 26 -8.53 -9.48 -0.24
CA ALA A 26 -9.04 -10.83 0.03
C ALA A 26 -9.03 -11.15 1.53
N LEU A 27 -7.97 -10.75 2.25
CA LEU A 27 -7.88 -10.92 3.69
C LEU A 27 -8.92 -10.05 4.43
N ALA A 28 -9.15 -8.82 3.99
CA ALA A 28 -10.14 -7.93 4.58
C ALA A 28 -11.59 -8.39 4.32
N ALA A 29 -11.82 -9.09 3.20
CA ALA A 29 -13.13 -9.63 2.84
C ALA A 29 -13.43 -10.99 3.48
N ASP A 30 -12.45 -11.62 4.12
CA ASP A 30 -12.65 -12.91 4.78
C ASP A 30 -13.65 -12.76 5.93
N ALA A 31 -14.68 -13.60 5.95
CA ALA A 31 -15.73 -13.60 6.98
C ALA A 31 -15.20 -13.90 8.39
N THR A 32 -14.02 -14.50 8.50
CA THR A 32 -13.36 -14.80 9.77
C THR A 32 -12.43 -13.66 10.22
N ASN A 33 -12.29 -12.60 9.42
CA ASN A 33 -11.44 -11.47 9.76
C ASN A 33 -11.99 -10.73 10.99
N PRO A 34 -11.21 -10.62 12.06
CA PRO A 34 -11.61 -9.88 13.26
C PRO A 34 -11.65 -8.35 13.06
N ASN A 35 -11.02 -7.86 11.99
CA ASN A 35 -10.99 -6.47 11.60
C ASN A 35 -11.70 -6.28 10.26
N PRO A 36 -13.05 -6.30 10.21
CA PRO A 36 -13.79 -6.08 8.98
C PRO A 36 -13.52 -4.67 8.44
N ALA A 37 -13.61 -4.52 7.12
CA ALA A 37 -13.39 -3.23 6.49
C ALA A 37 -14.32 -2.15 7.05
N LEU A 38 -13.77 -1.00 7.43
CA LEU A 38 -14.52 0.16 7.90
C LEU A 38 -15.13 0.90 6.69
N ALA A 39 -16.44 1.07 6.69
CA ALA A 39 -17.12 1.85 5.67
C ALA A 39 -17.23 3.32 6.12
N VAL A 40 -16.70 4.23 5.32
CA VAL A 40 -16.74 5.69 5.56
C VAL A 40 -17.46 6.36 4.40
N THR A 41 -18.44 7.21 4.70
CA THR A 41 -19.14 8.00 3.68
C THR A 41 -18.58 9.42 3.64
N GLY A 42 -18.24 9.89 2.45
CA GLY A 42 -17.69 11.23 2.23
C GLY A 42 -16.16 11.24 2.12
N ASN A 43 -15.49 11.96 3.01
CA ASN A 43 -14.02 12.11 3.00
C ASN A 43 -13.36 11.30 4.13
N LEU A 44 -12.07 11.01 3.95
CA LEU A 44 -11.27 10.42 5.03
C LEU A 44 -11.16 11.43 6.18
N THR A 45 -11.58 11.02 7.38
CA THR A 45 -11.51 11.86 8.59
C THR A 45 -10.42 11.35 9.55
N ALA A 46 -9.94 12.23 10.42
CA ALA A 46 -8.98 11.84 11.46
C ALA A 46 -9.56 10.76 12.38
N ASN A 47 -10.86 10.85 12.70
CA ASN A 47 -11.53 9.87 13.55
C ASN A 47 -11.57 8.48 12.88
N SER A 48 -11.92 8.39 11.58
CA SER A 48 -11.97 7.11 10.89
C SER A 48 -10.60 6.45 10.76
N LEU A 49 -9.54 7.26 10.60
CA LEU A 49 -8.18 6.74 10.61
C LEU A 49 -7.74 6.31 12.03
N ALA A 50 -8.10 7.08 13.05
CA ALA A 50 -7.81 6.73 14.45
C ALA A 50 -8.51 5.42 14.86
N ASP A 51 -9.76 5.22 14.47
CA ASP A 51 -10.49 3.98 14.71
C ASP A 51 -9.81 2.79 14.02
N ALA A 52 -9.32 2.97 12.80
CA ALA A 52 -8.60 1.94 12.07
C ALA A 52 -7.26 1.59 12.75
N VAL A 53 -6.52 2.58 13.21
CA VAL A 53 -5.28 2.38 13.99
C VAL A 53 -5.58 1.64 15.28
N ALA A 54 -6.59 2.07 16.05
CA ALA A 54 -7.00 1.43 17.29
C ALA A 54 -7.43 -0.04 17.10
N ASN A 55 -8.07 -0.37 15.97
CA ASN A 55 -8.44 -1.75 15.67
C ASN A 55 -7.25 -2.68 15.49
N VAL A 56 -6.14 -2.19 14.92
CA VAL A 56 -4.89 -2.95 14.81
C VAL A 56 -4.19 -3.01 16.17
N GLU A 57 -4.12 -1.89 16.89
CA GLU A 57 -3.38 -1.79 18.16
C GLU A 57 -4.05 -2.54 19.32
N ARG A 58 -5.36 -2.77 19.28
CA ARG A 58 -6.07 -3.54 20.32
C ARG A 58 -5.56 -4.97 20.49
N THR A 59 -4.77 -5.47 19.55
CA THR A 59 -4.19 -6.82 19.58
C THR A 59 -2.69 -6.80 19.87
N ASP A 60 -2.21 -5.75 20.54
CA ASP A 60 -0.79 -5.52 20.85
C ASP A 60 0.13 -5.45 19.62
N LEU A 61 -0.45 -5.18 18.44
CA LEU A 61 0.28 -4.95 17.21
C LEU A 61 0.43 -3.44 16.97
N ARG A 62 1.65 -3.01 16.69
CA ARG A 62 1.91 -1.60 16.35
C ARG A 62 1.64 -1.35 14.88
N VAL A 63 0.97 -0.23 14.57
CA VAL A 63 0.83 0.21 13.17
C VAL A 63 2.17 0.73 12.65
N ALA A 64 2.65 0.15 11.55
CA ALA A 64 3.91 0.53 10.92
C ALA A 64 3.71 1.40 9.67
N SER A 65 2.67 1.14 8.89
CA SER A 65 2.45 1.84 7.62
C SER A 65 0.97 2.00 7.27
N VAL A 66 0.69 3.12 6.58
CA VAL A 66 -0.62 3.44 6.02
C VAL A 66 -0.44 3.68 4.52
N PHE A 67 -1.13 2.88 3.70
CA PHE A 67 -1.10 3.03 2.24
C PHE A 67 -2.40 3.67 1.76
N LEU A 68 -2.29 4.66 0.89
CA LEU A 68 -3.43 5.37 0.34
C LEU A 68 -3.16 5.95 -1.05
N ASN A 69 -4.22 6.27 -1.76
CA ASN A 69 -4.14 6.95 -3.05
C ASN A 69 -3.87 8.45 -2.87
N ALA A 70 -3.32 9.10 -3.88
CA ALA A 70 -3.07 10.55 -3.89
C ALA A 70 -4.36 11.37 -3.69
N LYS A 71 -5.51 10.86 -4.13
CA LYS A 71 -6.81 11.50 -3.94
C LYS A 71 -7.28 11.47 -2.49
N ASP A 72 -7.07 10.33 -1.82
CA ASP A 72 -7.39 10.17 -0.40
C ASP A 72 -6.40 10.95 0.46
N PHE A 73 -5.15 11.06 0.03
CA PHE A 73 -4.15 11.93 0.65
C PHE A 73 -4.55 13.42 0.59
N ALA A 74 -5.28 13.84 -0.43
CA ALA A 74 -5.80 15.20 -0.49
C ALA A 74 -6.77 15.52 0.66
N ASP A 75 -7.47 14.52 1.20
CA ASP A 75 -8.34 14.71 2.36
C ASP A 75 -7.53 14.97 3.64
N LEU A 76 -6.39 14.26 3.83
CA LEU A 76 -5.49 14.51 4.94
C LEU A 76 -4.96 15.96 4.93
N ARG A 77 -4.69 16.50 3.74
CA ARG A 77 -4.24 17.89 3.60
C ARG A 77 -5.28 18.93 4.02
N LYS A 78 -6.56 18.52 4.06
CA LYS A 78 -7.68 19.38 4.48
C LYS A 78 -7.98 19.30 5.97
N TRP A 79 -7.31 18.39 6.69
CA TRP A 79 -7.54 18.26 8.13
C TRP A 79 -7.12 19.51 8.89
N ASP A 80 -7.93 19.86 9.86
CA ASP A 80 -7.74 21.04 10.67
C ASP A 80 -6.62 20.87 11.70
N ARG A 81 -6.22 21.98 12.29
CA ARG A 81 -5.17 22.08 13.31
C ARG A 81 -5.39 21.21 14.54
N ASP A 82 -6.65 20.94 14.86
CA ASP A 82 -7.04 20.12 16.01
C ASP A 82 -6.83 18.61 15.75
N SER A 83 -6.64 18.24 14.49
CA SER A 83 -6.50 16.84 14.07
C SER A 83 -5.05 16.41 13.84
N LEU A 84 -4.13 17.36 13.70
CA LEU A 84 -2.71 17.13 13.44
C LEU A 84 -1.84 17.83 14.48
N ASP A 85 -0.74 17.20 14.88
CA ASP A 85 0.26 17.86 15.70
C ASP A 85 0.96 18.99 14.94
N ILE A 86 1.49 19.96 15.69
CA ILE A 86 2.08 21.20 15.14
C ILE A 86 3.25 20.89 14.20
N GLU A 87 4.04 19.86 14.50
CA GLU A 87 5.21 19.49 13.72
C GLU A 87 4.82 18.87 12.38
N THR A 88 3.88 17.94 12.38
CA THR A 88 3.32 17.30 11.16
C THR A 88 2.64 18.35 10.27
N GLN A 89 1.89 19.28 10.87
CA GLN A 89 1.26 20.36 10.12
C GLN A 89 2.28 21.33 9.52
N ALA A 90 3.33 21.69 10.26
CA ALA A 90 4.38 22.55 9.74
C ALA A 90 5.13 21.88 8.58
N GLN A 91 5.36 20.58 8.65
CA GLN A 91 5.98 19.78 7.59
C GLN A 91 5.09 19.73 6.35
N LEU A 92 3.79 19.48 6.53
CA LEU A 92 2.80 19.47 5.46
C LEU A 92 2.71 20.82 4.73
N LEU A 93 2.71 21.93 5.50
CA LEU A 93 2.66 23.28 4.93
C LEU A 93 3.95 23.65 4.18
N LYS A 94 5.12 23.18 4.62
CA LYS A 94 6.41 23.48 3.98
C LYS A 94 6.66 22.64 2.74
N THR A 95 6.38 21.35 2.80
CA THR A 95 6.76 20.38 1.76
C THR A 95 5.58 19.86 0.97
N GLY A 96 4.36 20.01 1.46
CA GLY A 96 3.16 19.41 0.90
C GLY A 96 3.12 17.88 1.04
N LEU A 97 4.09 17.31 1.76
CA LEU A 97 4.24 15.88 2.00
C LEU A 97 4.14 15.59 3.49
N MET A 98 3.47 14.50 3.82
CA MET A 98 3.39 13.95 5.17
C MET A 98 4.15 12.63 5.18
N GLY A 99 5.21 12.54 5.98
CA GLY A 99 6.05 11.35 6.06
C GLY A 99 5.53 10.31 7.04
N THR A 100 4.98 10.77 8.15
CA THR A 100 4.46 9.93 9.24
C THR A 100 3.19 10.54 9.82
N ILE A 101 2.31 9.70 10.33
CA ILE A 101 1.13 10.09 11.09
C ILE A 101 1.00 9.16 12.30
N TRP A 102 0.93 9.70 13.51
CA TRP A 102 0.86 8.95 14.77
C TRP A 102 1.91 7.83 14.88
N GLY A 103 3.12 8.06 14.34
CA GLY A 103 4.22 7.11 14.33
C GLY A 103 4.19 6.09 13.19
N ALA A 104 3.12 6.00 12.42
CA ALA A 104 3.02 5.15 11.24
C ALA A 104 3.53 5.87 9.99
N LYS A 105 4.25 5.16 9.13
CA LYS A 105 4.76 5.68 7.86
C LYS A 105 3.61 5.82 6.85
N LEU A 106 3.44 7.00 6.30
CA LEU A 106 2.44 7.26 5.26
C LEU A 106 3.04 7.03 3.87
N ILE A 107 2.41 6.17 3.09
CA ILE A 107 2.87 5.78 1.75
C ILE A 107 1.76 6.09 0.75
N VAL A 108 2.03 7.06 -0.12
CA VAL A 108 1.10 7.43 -1.19
C VAL A 108 1.46 6.69 -2.47
N SER A 109 0.55 5.87 -2.98
CA SER A 109 0.76 5.11 -4.20
C SER A 109 -0.44 5.25 -5.14
N ARG A 110 -0.15 5.39 -6.44
CA ARG A 110 -1.16 5.40 -7.50
C ARG A 110 -1.79 4.02 -7.75
N ILE A 111 -1.15 2.96 -7.25
CA ILE A 111 -1.61 1.57 -7.43
C ILE A 111 -2.72 1.25 -6.46
N VAL A 112 -2.73 1.89 -5.28
CA VAL A 112 -3.83 1.80 -4.32
C VAL A 112 -5.12 2.32 -4.97
N PRO A 113 -6.22 1.56 -4.93
CA PRO A 113 -7.50 2.03 -5.45
C PRO A 113 -7.97 3.31 -4.75
N GLU A 114 -8.60 4.21 -5.51
CA GLU A 114 -9.23 5.40 -4.92
C GLU A 114 -10.32 5.00 -3.94
N GLY A 115 -10.35 5.64 -2.79
CA GLY A 115 -11.33 5.36 -1.75
C GLY A 115 -10.99 4.15 -0.88
N THR A 116 -9.80 3.59 -1.03
CA THR A 116 -9.34 2.49 -0.16
C THR A 116 -8.07 2.91 0.58
N VAL A 117 -8.06 2.72 1.90
CA VAL A 117 -6.89 2.98 2.74
C VAL A 117 -6.55 1.71 3.50
N TYR A 118 -5.29 1.30 3.42
CA TYR A 118 -4.78 0.13 4.15
C TYR A 118 -3.94 0.59 5.32
N VAL A 119 -4.33 0.18 6.52
CA VAL A 119 -3.59 0.40 7.77
C VAL A 119 -2.96 -0.94 8.14
N CYS A 120 -1.63 -1.00 8.07
CA CYS A 120 -0.86 -2.22 8.25
C CYS A 120 -0.02 -2.16 9.51
N GLY A 121 -0.06 -3.25 10.26
CA GLY A 121 0.85 -3.51 11.38
C GLY A 121 2.28 -3.75 10.92
N GLU A 122 3.12 -4.13 11.88
CA GLU A 122 4.53 -4.43 11.61
C GLU A 122 4.66 -5.58 10.58
N PRO A 123 5.56 -5.42 9.58
CA PRO A 123 5.68 -6.40 8.48
C PRO A 123 5.96 -7.83 8.94
N GLU A 124 6.68 -7.98 10.05
CA GLU A 124 7.05 -9.29 10.63
C GLU A 124 5.82 -10.11 11.02
N PHE A 125 4.73 -9.44 11.42
CA PHE A 125 3.50 -10.07 11.88
C PHE A 125 2.41 -10.10 10.81
N PHE A 126 2.58 -9.43 9.68
CA PHE A 126 1.55 -9.31 8.66
C PHE A 126 1.59 -10.45 7.63
N GLY A 127 2.73 -10.64 6.97
CA GLY A 127 2.83 -11.58 5.86
C GLY A 127 4.26 -11.80 5.40
N ARG A 128 4.41 -12.58 4.32
CA ARG A 128 5.73 -12.85 3.70
C ARG A 128 5.61 -12.90 2.20
N ILE A 129 6.67 -12.46 1.54
CA ILE A 129 6.86 -12.58 0.10
C ILE A 129 8.04 -13.54 -0.13
N PRO A 130 7.80 -14.87 -0.19
CA PRO A 130 8.86 -15.81 -0.53
C PRO A 130 9.29 -15.61 -1.98
N VAL A 131 10.57 -15.36 -2.20
CA VAL A 131 11.18 -15.20 -3.52
C VAL A 131 11.88 -16.49 -3.88
N ARG A 132 11.44 -17.16 -4.95
CA ARG A 132 12.09 -18.32 -5.53
C ARG A 132 13.14 -17.91 -6.57
N THR A 133 12.80 -16.94 -7.41
CA THR A 133 13.69 -16.37 -8.41
C THR A 133 13.52 -14.87 -8.39
N GLU A 134 14.60 -14.16 -8.15
CA GLU A 134 14.63 -12.70 -8.23
C GLU A 134 14.44 -12.23 -9.66
N LEU A 135 14.08 -10.96 -9.82
CA LEU A 135 13.88 -10.33 -11.13
C LEU A 135 15.12 -10.52 -11.99
N THR A 136 15.00 -11.36 -13.01
CA THR A 136 16.12 -11.77 -13.89
C THR A 136 15.85 -11.32 -15.31
N VAL A 137 16.88 -10.75 -15.94
CA VAL A 137 16.84 -10.33 -17.36
C VAL A 137 17.77 -11.25 -18.14
N LEU A 138 17.23 -11.96 -19.13
CA LEU A 138 18.00 -12.79 -20.04
C LEU A 138 17.91 -12.25 -21.45
N SER A 139 19.04 -12.32 -22.20
CA SER A 139 19.03 -12.06 -23.64
C SER A 139 18.25 -13.15 -24.34
N ALA A 140 17.36 -12.74 -25.25
CA ALA A 140 16.52 -13.61 -26.05
C ALA A 140 16.66 -13.23 -27.55
N ASP A 141 17.89 -13.20 -28.04
CA ASP A 141 18.19 -12.80 -29.39
C ASP A 141 17.81 -13.91 -30.40
N ASP A 142 17.19 -13.53 -31.49
CA ASP A 142 16.94 -14.40 -32.64
C ASP A 142 17.82 -13.97 -33.84
N PRO A 143 19.00 -14.57 -34.00
CA PRO A 143 19.93 -14.20 -35.07
C PRO A 143 19.40 -14.47 -36.46
N LYS A 144 18.47 -15.46 -36.64
CA LYS A 144 17.89 -15.81 -37.93
C LYS A 144 17.01 -14.70 -38.48
N ASN A 145 16.26 -14.06 -37.60
CA ASN A 145 15.35 -12.95 -37.92
C ASN A 145 15.95 -11.57 -37.64
N ARG A 146 17.22 -11.50 -37.23
CA ARG A 146 17.93 -10.28 -36.84
C ARG A 146 17.17 -9.50 -35.76
N LEU A 147 16.53 -10.20 -34.82
CA LEU A 147 15.83 -9.61 -33.70
C LEU A 147 16.72 -9.66 -32.47
N ILE A 148 16.79 -8.53 -31.76
CA ILE A 148 17.41 -8.41 -30.46
C ILE A 148 16.27 -8.31 -29.44
N GLY A 149 16.21 -9.25 -28.53
CA GLY A 149 15.17 -9.32 -27.51
C GLY A 149 15.73 -9.61 -26.14
N PHE A 150 14.88 -9.48 -25.14
CA PHE A 150 15.17 -9.91 -23.78
C PHE A 150 13.91 -10.45 -23.12
N SER A 151 14.09 -11.41 -22.26
CA SER A 151 13.06 -11.98 -21.41
C SER A 151 13.30 -11.51 -19.98
N ILE A 152 12.26 -10.99 -19.35
CA ILE A 152 12.29 -10.57 -17.96
C ILE A 152 11.29 -11.41 -17.19
N PHE A 153 11.73 -12.05 -16.13
CA PHE A 153 10.86 -12.89 -15.30
C PHE A 153 11.31 -12.88 -13.85
N GLU A 154 10.37 -13.17 -12.98
CA GLU A 154 10.58 -13.43 -11.57
C GLU A 154 9.62 -14.52 -11.11
N ASN A 155 9.90 -15.14 -9.97
CA ASN A 155 9.02 -16.11 -9.35
C ASN A 155 8.93 -15.82 -7.85
N ILE A 156 7.83 -15.19 -7.47
CA ILE A 156 7.52 -14.82 -6.10
C ILE A 156 6.18 -15.40 -5.69
N GLY A 157 6.02 -15.64 -4.40
CA GLY A 157 4.72 -15.89 -3.77
C GLY A 157 4.34 -14.70 -2.90
N ILE A 158 3.06 -14.47 -2.67
CA ILE A 158 2.58 -13.45 -1.75
C ILE A 158 1.62 -14.13 -0.79
N GLY A 159 1.86 -13.99 0.51
CA GLY A 159 1.01 -14.57 1.54
C GLY A 159 0.88 -13.66 2.75
N ALA A 160 -0.35 -13.30 3.08
CA ALA A 160 -0.72 -12.69 4.35
C ALA A 160 -1.30 -13.77 5.26
N TYR A 161 -0.86 -13.82 6.51
CA TYR A 161 -1.27 -14.88 7.46
C TYR A 161 -1.88 -14.35 8.75
N ASN A 162 -1.78 -13.05 8.99
CA ASN A 162 -2.33 -12.46 10.21
C ASN A 162 -3.36 -11.37 9.88
N PRO A 163 -4.68 -11.68 9.97
CA PRO A 163 -5.72 -10.70 9.70
C PRO A 163 -5.79 -9.59 10.75
N TYR A 164 -5.27 -9.80 11.96
CA TYR A 164 -5.23 -8.77 13.01
C TYR A 164 -4.29 -7.61 12.68
N ALA A 165 -3.29 -7.84 11.82
CA ALA A 165 -2.31 -6.84 11.43
C ALA A 165 -2.78 -5.96 10.25
N LEU A 166 -4.03 -6.09 9.82
CA LEU A 166 -4.61 -5.31 8.72
C LEU A 166 -5.94 -4.71 9.12
N GLN A 167 -6.13 -3.43 8.82
CA GLN A 167 -7.43 -2.79 8.77
C GLN A 167 -7.59 -2.06 7.45
N VAL A 168 -8.70 -2.28 6.77
CA VAL A 168 -9.04 -1.58 5.53
C VAL A 168 -10.15 -0.57 5.80
N ILE A 169 -10.03 0.62 5.21
CA ILE A 169 -11.06 1.65 5.20
C ILE A 169 -11.56 1.79 3.77
N ASN A 170 -12.87 1.64 3.56
CA ASN A 170 -13.52 1.85 2.28
C ASN A 170 -14.30 3.17 2.33
N ILE A 171 -13.91 4.13 1.50
CA ILE A 171 -14.50 5.47 1.43
C ILE A 171 -15.45 5.52 0.24
N THR A 172 -16.72 5.71 0.51
CA THR A 172 -17.73 5.97 -0.53
C THR A 172 -17.92 7.47 -0.65
N ARG A 173 -17.39 8.04 -1.74
CA ARG A 173 -17.56 9.46 -2.04
C ARG A 173 -18.96 9.71 -2.62
N VAL A 174 -19.67 10.67 -2.06
CA VAL A 174 -21.00 11.11 -2.51
C VAL A 174 -20.86 12.35 -3.39
#